data_540225952a3f59a2b4c1521c6b84885a
#
_entry.id   540225952a3f59a2b4c1521c6b84885a
#
_cell.length_a   1.000
_cell.length_b   1.000
_cell.length_c   1.000
_cell.angle_alpha   90.00
_cell.angle_beta   90.00
_cell.angle_gamma   90.00
#
_symmetry.space_group_name_H-M   'P 1'
#
loop_
_entity.id
_entity.type
_entity.pdbx_description
1 polymer ?
#
loop_
_entity_poly.entity_id
_entity_poly.type
_entity_poly.pdbx_seq_one_letter_code
_entity_poly.pdbx_strand_id
1 'polypeptide(L)'
;DVYKRQIDGVLPPRSGDADGREQTVRIVAGDKHFRELNEEINTCPDAEIELDNVCGQRYICSGLSGKKVTIHGIPGNALCCYLDGCDVEVLGNAQDATGDTMNSGTLTIHGHCGDATGYAMRGGTILIEGNVGYRAGIHMKAYQTHIPVLVVGGEAGSFLGEYQAGGYIIVLGLNTHDHAPVGRFPAAGMHGGKIFLRTDCDMPFDIPAQVLSHEADDAEKAEIAPFVRQFAEKFGKDADAILADRFVVLVPDSANPYRSMYVTN
;
A
#
# COMPACT_ATOMS: atom_id res chain seq x y z
N ASP A 1 4.21 40.43 6.06
CA ASP A 1 5.42 41.02 5.39
C ASP A 1 6.69 40.14 5.49
N VAL A 2 6.66 39.05 6.21
CA VAL A 2 7.79 38.09 6.30
C VAL A 2 7.76 37.08 5.16
N TYR A 3 6.60 36.81 4.57
CA TYR A 3 6.44 35.84 3.46
C TYR A 3 6.81 36.35 2.06
N LYS A 4 7.02 37.66 1.91
CA LYS A 4 7.30 38.27 0.59
C LYS A 4 8.78 38.40 0.24
N ARG A 5 9.72 38.10 1.13
CA ARG A 5 11.17 38.28 0.89
C ARG A 5 11.96 37.03 0.51
N GLN A 6 11.30 35.89 0.35
CA GLN A 6 11.99 34.62 -0.04
C GLN A 6 11.80 34.18 -1.48
N ILE A 7 11.17 35.00 -2.34
CA ILE A 7 10.87 34.62 -3.74
C ILE A 7 11.92 35.15 -4.74
N ASP A 8 12.89 35.93 -4.33
CA ASP A 8 13.86 36.56 -5.27
C ASP A 8 15.19 35.81 -5.45
N GLY A 9 15.23 34.52 -5.08
CA GLY A 9 16.33 33.62 -5.38
C GLY A 9 16.06 32.78 -6.63
N VAL A 10 15.77 33.43 -7.78
CA VAL A 10 15.65 32.72 -9.07
C VAL A 10 17.03 32.17 -9.45
N LEU A 11 17.19 30.86 -9.32
CA LEU A 11 18.31 30.16 -9.97
C LEU A 11 18.18 30.32 -11.49
N PRO A 12 19.29 30.61 -12.21
CA PRO A 12 19.25 30.76 -13.65
C PRO A 12 18.77 29.48 -14.32
N PRO A 13 18.02 29.54 -15.43
CA PRO A 13 17.59 28.39 -16.17
C PRO A 13 18.83 27.59 -16.63
N ARG A 14 18.91 26.33 -16.18
CA ARG A 14 19.92 25.39 -16.70
C ARG A 14 19.57 25.12 -18.16
N SER A 15 20.59 25.29 -19.03
CA SER A 15 20.53 24.94 -20.45
C SER A 15 20.13 23.46 -20.56
N GLY A 16 18.94 23.18 -21.12
CA GLY A 16 18.51 21.84 -21.41
C GLY A 16 19.44 21.18 -22.41
N ASP A 17 19.91 19.99 -22.10
CA ASP A 17 20.53 19.12 -23.07
C ASP A 17 19.46 18.63 -24.05
N ALA A 18 19.75 18.67 -25.32
CA ALA A 18 18.84 18.43 -26.45
C ALA A 18 18.51 16.93 -26.68
N ASP A 19 18.55 16.09 -25.64
CA ASP A 19 18.39 14.62 -25.73
C ASP A 19 17.15 14.09 -25.01
N GLY A 20 16.12 14.89 -24.81
CA GLY A 20 14.74 14.42 -24.46
C GLY A 20 14.62 13.41 -23.29
N ARG A 21 15.65 13.20 -22.49
CA ARG A 21 15.62 12.37 -21.30
C ARG A 21 15.06 13.19 -20.15
N GLU A 22 13.98 12.72 -19.53
CA GLU A 22 13.50 13.26 -18.27
C GLU A 22 14.67 13.24 -17.27
N GLN A 23 15.07 14.42 -16.78
CA GLN A 23 16.15 14.51 -15.79
C GLN A 23 15.61 14.05 -14.44
N THR A 24 16.23 13.02 -13.86
CA THR A 24 15.97 12.62 -12.48
C THR A 24 16.66 13.60 -11.53
N VAL A 25 15.91 14.26 -10.68
CA VAL A 25 16.45 15.16 -9.65
C VAL A 25 16.72 14.40 -8.37
N ARG A 26 17.91 14.61 -7.81
CA ARG A 26 18.32 14.00 -6.55
C ARG A 26 18.16 14.98 -5.39
N ILE A 27 17.38 14.61 -4.38
CA ILE A 27 17.17 15.36 -3.14
C ILE A 27 17.75 14.55 -1.98
N VAL A 28 18.65 15.16 -1.21
CA VAL A 28 19.20 14.53 -0.01
C VAL A 28 18.36 14.90 1.20
N ALA A 29 17.73 13.92 1.84
CA ALA A 29 16.93 14.12 3.06
C ALA A 29 17.83 14.47 4.25
N GLY A 30 18.81 13.62 4.58
CA GLY A 30 19.75 13.86 5.66
C GLY A 30 19.06 14.27 6.97
N ASP A 31 19.50 15.39 7.56
CA ASP A 31 18.94 15.94 8.80
C ASP A 31 17.76 16.91 8.59
N LYS A 32 17.25 17.02 7.35
CA LYS A 32 16.13 17.92 7.06
C LYS A 32 14.90 17.55 7.89
N HIS A 33 14.24 18.56 8.43
CA HIS A 33 12.95 18.37 9.07
C HIS A 33 11.92 17.92 8.01
N PHE A 34 10.98 17.04 8.40
CA PHE A 34 10.03 16.44 7.44
C PHE A 34 9.20 17.47 6.66
N ARG A 35 8.90 18.64 7.22
CA ARG A 35 8.17 19.71 6.52
C ARG A 35 8.99 20.32 5.39
N GLU A 36 10.25 20.59 5.66
CA GLU A 36 11.19 21.14 4.69
C GLU A 36 11.39 20.17 3.52
N LEU A 37 11.62 18.87 3.82
CA LEU A 37 11.75 17.84 2.81
C LEU A 37 10.49 17.72 1.95
N ASN A 38 9.30 17.69 2.54
CA ASN A 38 8.06 17.60 1.79
C ASN A 38 7.77 18.86 0.96
N GLU A 39 8.13 20.04 1.43
CA GLU A 39 8.01 21.27 0.64
C GLU A 39 8.93 21.24 -0.57
N GLU A 40 10.18 20.76 -0.41
CA GLU A 40 11.13 20.60 -1.51
C GLU A 40 10.63 19.58 -2.56
N ILE A 41 10.07 18.44 -2.13
CA ILE A 41 9.47 17.45 -3.03
C ILE A 41 8.27 18.04 -3.78
N ASN A 42 7.38 18.73 -3.08
CA ASN A 42 6.15 19.28 -3.66
C ASN A 42 6.43 20.42 -4.65
N THR A 43 7.45 21.22 -4.40
CA THR A 43 7.82 22.36 -5.24
C THR A 43 8.80 21.98 -6.36
N CYS A 44 9.38 20.78 -6.33
CA CYS A 44 10.27 20.30 -7.38
C CYS A 44 9.52 20.29 -8.73
N PRO A 45 10.04 20.95 -9.78
CA PRO A 45 9.36 20.98 -11.08
C PRO A 45 9.47 19.66 -11.85
N ASP A 46 10.45 18.82 -11.52
CA ASP A 46 10.76 17.61 -12.24
C ASP A 46 9.80 16.48 -11.89
N ALA A 47 9.48 15.64 -12.87
CA ALA A 47 8.57 14.51 -12.71
C ALA A 47 9.23 13.31 -12.01
N GLU A 48 10.55 13.13 -12.15
CA GLU A 48 11.30 12.05 -11.52
C GLU A 48 12.23 12.58 -10.42
N ILE A 49 12.09 12.01 -9.20
CA ILE A 49 12.82 12.41 -8.00
C ILE A 49 13.46 11.18 -7.35
N GLU A 50 14.75 11.27 -7.05
CA GLU A 50 15.44 10.35 -6.14
C GLU A 50 15.65 11.01 -4.78
N LEU A 51 15.21 10.35 -3.69
CA LEU A 51 15.43 10.79 -2.31
C LEU A 51 16.53 9.94 -1.68
N ASP A 52 17.63 10.58 -1.30
CA ASP A 52 18.75 9.91 -0.63
C ASP A 52 18.76 10.16 0.88
N ASN A 53 19.34 9.22 1.64
CA ASN A 53 19.54 9.33 3.09
C ASN A 53 18.26 9.62 3.87
N VAL A 54 17.15 8.99 3.46
CA VAL A 54 15.88 9.08 4.17
C VAL A 54 15.98 8.26 5.46
N CYS A 55 15.70 8.90 6.61
CA CYS A 55 15.79 8.27 7.93
C CYS A 55 14.67 8.80 8.86
N GLY A 56 13.48 8.21 8.76
CA GLY A 56 12.36 8.49 9.66
C GLY A 56 11.58 9.78 9.39
N GLN A 57 11.87 10.52 8.30
CA GLN A 57 11.05 11.67 7.94
C GLN A 57 9.63 11.23 7.58
N ARG A 58 8.64 11.84 8.24
CA ARG A 58 7.22 11.49 8.12
C ARG A 58 6.55 12.21 6.96
N TYR A 59 5.41 11.66 6.51
CA TYR A 59 4.53 12.28 5.51
C TYR A 59 5.19 12.48 4.15
N ILE A 60 6.28 11.77 3.82
CA ILE A 60 6.91 11.86 2.50
C ILE A 60 5.88 11.53 1.41
N CYS A 61 5.84 12.35 0.35
CA CYS A 61 4.89 12.26 -0.76
C CYS A 61 3.40 12.37 -0.36
N SER A 62 3.09 13.03 0.77
CA SER A 62 1.71 13.24 1.19
C SER A 62 0.94 14.10 0.18
N GLY A 63 -0.21 13.58 -0.32
CA GLY A 63 -1.04 14.28 -1.30
C GLY A 63 -0.37 14.55 -2.64
N LEU A 64 0.77 13.92 -2.92
CA LEU A 64 1.54 14.13 -4.15
C LEU A 64 0.81 13.53 -5.35
N SER A 65 0.94 14.19 -6.51
CA SER A 65 0.38 13.73 -7.78
C SER A 65 1.37 13.92 -8.94
N GLY A 66 1.25 13.07 -9.98
CA GLY A 66 1.95 13.22 -11.26
C GLY A 66 3.47 13.07 -11.19
N LYS A 67 4.01 12.40 -10.17
CA LYS A 67 5.45 12.20 -10.01
C LYS A 67 5.82 10.73 -9.86
N LYS A 68 7.07 10.43 -10.19
CA LYS A 68 7.75 9.18 -9.86
C LYS A 68 8.84 9.47 -8.84
N VAL A 69 8.83 8.76 -7.71
CA VAL A 69 9.76 9.01 -6.60
C VAL A 69 10.41 7.71 -6.16
N THR A 70 11.74 7.67 -6.18
CA THR A 70 12.52 6.55 -5.64
C THR A 70 13.15 6.98 -4.32
N ILE A 71 12.95 6.18 -3.27
CA ILE A 71 13.38 6.49 -1.90
C ILE A 71 14.47 5.51 -1.46
N HIS A 72 15.65 6.03 -1.19
CA HIS A 72 16.78 5.32 -0.60
C HIS A 72 16.83 5.58 0.90
N GLY A 73 16.48 4.56 1.70
CA GLY A 73 16.44 4.64 3.15
C GLY A 73 15.12 4.16 3.74
N ILE A 74 14.80 4.63 4.94
CA ILE A 74 13.63 4.22 5.70
C ILE A 74 12.74 5.45 5.96
N PRO A 75 11.68 5.68 5.17
CA PRO A 75 10.71 6.74 5.44
C PRO A 75 9.97 6.47 6.76
N GLY A 76 9.59 7.56 7.43
CA GLY A 76 8.82 7.52 8.66
C GLY A 76 7.33 7.31 8.42
N ASN A 77 6.54 7.43 9.49
CA ASN A 77 5.09 7.21 9.49
C ASN A 77 4.35 8.06 8.45
N ALA A 78 3.23 7.52 7.96
CA ALA A 78 2.33 8.16 7.00
C ALA A 78 3.00 8.51 5.65
N LEU A 79 3.96 7.67 5.21
CA LEU A 79 4.47 7.70 3.85
C LEU A 79 3.31 7.61 2.86
N CYS A 80 3.29 8.49 1.83
CA CYS A 80 2.29 8.47 0.76
C CYS A 80 0.83 8.60 1.25
N CYS A 81 0.59 9.21 2.41
CA CYS A 81 -0.78 9.47 2.82
C CYS A 81 -1.46 10.42 1.81
N TYR A 82 -2.72 10.10 1.45
CA TYR A 82 -3.49 10.83 0.41
C TYR A 82 -2.82 10.87 -0.98
N LEU A 83 -1.89 9.96 -1.30
CA LEU A 83 -1.24 9.89 -2.61
C LEU A 83 -2.29 9.81 -3.73
N ASP A 84 -2.08 10.56 -4.82
CA ASP A 84 -3.04 10.60 -5.92
C ASP A 84 -2.35 10.61 -7.31
N GLY A 85 -2.06 9.43 -7.84
CA GLY A 85 -1.52 9.26 -9.19
C GLY A 85 0.00 9.39 -9.29
N CYS A 86 0.75 8.99 -8.27
CA CYS A 86 2.20 8.84 -8.32
C CYS A 86 2.64 7.38 -8.36
N ASP A 87 3.87 7.16 -8.85
CA ASP A 87 4.61 5.91 -8.70
C ASP A 87 5.74 6.13 -7.69
N VAL A 88 5.62 5.53 -6.51
CA VAL A 88 6.61 5.68 -5.42
C VAL A 88 7.24 4.34 -5.10
N GLU A 89 8.56 4.28 -5.10
CA GLU A 89 9.33 3.06 -4.83
C GLU A 89 10.29 3.28 -3.66
N VAL A 90 10.19 2.45 -2.62
CA VAL A 90 11.05 2.47 -1.43
C VAL A 90 12.00 1.29 -1.46
N LEU A 91 13.30 1.55 -1.57
CA LEU A 91 14.36 0.55 -1.55
C LEU A 91 14.75 0.22 -0.09
N GLY A 92 13.79 -0.28 0.68
CA GLY A 92 13.94 -0.58 2.10
C GLY A 92 12.60 -0.77 2.80
N ASN A 93 12.62 -0.67 4.13
CA ASN A 93 11.42 -0.75 4.96
C ASN A 93 10.66 0.58 5.00
N ALA A 94 9.37 0.53 5.31
CA ALA A 94 8.56 1.69 5.66
C ALA A 94 7.93 1.51 7.05
N GLN A 95 7.56 2.61 7.68
CA GLN A 95 6.96 2.62 9.02
C GLN A 95 5.43 2.55 8.99
N ASP A 96 4.79 2.98 10.09
CA ASP A 96 3.34 2.84 10.27
C ASP A 96 2.52 3.77 9.37
N ALA A 97 1.27 3.41 9.14
CA ALA A 97 0.29 4.16 8.35
C ALA A 97 0.78 4.49 6.92
N THR A 98 1.64 3.65 6.35
CA THR A 98 2.09 3.75 4.95
C THR A 98 0.90 3.60 4.01
N GLY A 99 0.69 4.57 3.09
CA GLY A 99 -0.44 4.59 2.16
C GLY A 99 -1.79 4.93 2.79
N ASP A 100 -1.78 5.60 3.96
CA ASP A 100 -3.03 6.06 4.61
C ASP A 100 -3.86 6.92 3.65
N THR A 101 -5.14 6.54 3.47
CA THR A 101 -6.12 7.22 2.61
C THR A 101 -5.62 7.46 1.16
N MET A 102 -4.74 6.61 0.65
CA MET A 102 -4.27 6.67 -0.74
C MET A 102 -5.45 6.59 -1.72
N ASN A 103 -5.47 7.45 -2.74
CA ASN A 103 -6.56 7.56 -3.71
C ASN A 103 -6.24 6.87 -5.03
N SER A 104 -5.01 6.99 -5.53
CA SER A 104 -4.56 6.35 -6.78
C SER A 104 -3.04 6.30 -6.87
N GLY A 105 -2.50 5.60 -7.89
CA GLY A 105 -1.08 5.40 -8.11
C GLY A 105 -0.56 4.07 -7.57
N THR A 106 0.75 3.90 -7.54
CA THR A 106 1.43 2.69 -7.07
C THR A 106 2.46 3.03 -6.01
N LEU A 107 2.47 2.27 -4.92
CA LEU A 107 3.49 2.33 -3.87
C LEU A 107 4.15 0.95 -3.75
N THR A 108 5.45 0.89 -4.02
CA THR A 108 6.26 -0.34 -3.97
C THR A 108 7.25 -0.27 -2.82
N ILE A 109 7.28 -1.29 -1.96
CA ILE A 109 8.16 -1.38 -0.78
C ILE A 109 9.00 -2.66 -0.87
N HIS A 110 10.32 -2.53 -1.00
CA HIS A 110 11.28 -3.65 -1.08
C HIS A 110 11.65 -4.24 0.29
N GLY A 111 10.87 -3.99 1.32
CA GLY A 111 11.09 -4.48 2.68
C GLY A 111 9.77 -4.73 3.38
N HIS A 112 9.74 -4.40 4.66
CA HIS A 112 8.58 -4.56 5.54
C HIS A 112 7.86 -3.23 5.76
N CYS A 113 6.57 -3.29 6.07
CA CYS A 113 5.80 -2.13 6.56
C CYS A 113 5.33 -2.36 7.99
N GLY A 114 5.12 -1.25 8.71
CA GLY A 114 4.61 -1.25 10.06
C GLY A 114 3.08 -1.44 10.13
N ASP A 115 2.51 -0.97 11.24
CA ASP A 115 1.09 -1.09 11.56
C ASP A 115 0.23 -0.17 10.70
N ALA A 116 -1.04 -0.53 10.52
CA ALA A 116 -2.06 0.25 9.80
C ALA A 116 -1.65 0.63 8.35
N THR A 117 -0.78 -0.14 7.72
CA THR A 117 -0.45 0.02 6.29
C THR A 117 -1.72 -0.08 5.44
N GLY A 118 -1.95 0.88 4.52
CA GLY A 118 -3.18 0.97 3.72
C GLY A 118 -4.42 1.38 4.52
N TYR A 119 -4.26 2.05 5.67
CA TYR A 119 -5.38 2.56 6.47
C TYR A 119 -6.32 3.39 5.60
N ALA A 120 -7.61 3.08 5.64
CA ALA A 120 -8.67 3.81 4.92
C ALA A 120 -8.39 4.07 3.42
N MET A 121 -7.54 3.26 2.78
CA MET A 121 -7.18 3.36 1.37
C MET A 121 -8.44 3.35 0.49
N ARG A 122 -8.50 4.20 -0.53
CA ARG A 122 -9.66 4.40 -1.42
C ARG A 122 -9.43 3.92 -2.84
N GLY A 123 -8.18 3.79 -3.25
CA GLY A 123 -7.77 3.35 -4.58
C GLY A 123 -6.26 3.21 -4.66
N GLY A 124 -5.74 2.86 -5.84
CA GLY A 124 -4.33 2.60 -6.07
C GLY A 124 -3.89 1.22 -5.59
N THR A 125 -2.59 0.95 -5.73
CA THR A 125 -1.99 -0.35 -5.41
C THR A 125 -0.78 -0.17 -4.51
N ILE A 126 -0.73 -0.92 -3.40
CA ILE A 126 0.45 -1.03 -2.54
C ILE A 126 1.02 -2.44 -2.69
N LEU A 127 2.30 -2.54 -3.07
CA LEU A 127 3.06 -3.78 -3.24
C LEU A 127 4.16 -3.83 -2.19
N ILE A 128 4.18 -4.85 -1.35
CA ILE A 128 5.14 -5.00 -0.25
C ILE A 128 5.82 -6.36 -0.37
N GLU A 129 7.15 -6.39 -0.55
CA GLU A 129 7.89 -7.64 -0.69
C GLU A 129 7.88 -8.46 0.62
N GLY A 130 8.00 -7.79 1.76
CA GLY A 130 8.07 -8.41 3.09
C GLY A 130 6.72 -8.48 3.81
N ASN A 131 6.79 -8.36 5.13
CA ASN A 131 5.65 -8.47 6.04
C ASN A 131 4.98 -7.10 6.29
N VAL A 132 3.74 -7.15 6.77
CA VAL A 132 3.04 -5.97 7.31
C VAL A 132 2.63 -6.21 8.76
N GLY A 133 2.53 -5.11 9.51
CA GLY A 133 2.18 -5.15 10.93
C GLY A 133 0.68 -5.35 11.18
N TYR A 134 0.27 -4.90 12.33
CA TYR A 134 -1.07 -4.95 12.88
C TYR A 134 -2.04 -4.04 12.11
N ARG A 135 -3.27 -4.49 11.85
CA ARG A 135 -4.33 -3.71 11.19
C ARG A 135 -4.01 -3.21 9.78
N ALA A 136 -3.22 -3.95 9.00
CA ALA A 136 -3.06 -3.61 7.60
C ALA A 136 -4.40 -3.67 6.85
N GLY A 137 -4.66 -2.70 5.96
CA GLY A 137 -5.91 -2.59 5.20
C GLY A 137 -7.16 -2.24 6.03
N ILE A 138 -7.00 -1.81 7.30
CA ILE A 138 -8.13 -1.39 8.12
C ILE A 138 -8.89 -0.24 7.46
N HIS A 139 -10.24 -0.32 7.45
CA HIS A 139 -11.15 0.64 6.82
C HIS A 139 -10.93 0.86 5.31
N MET A 140 -10.20 -0.03 4.61
CA MET A 140 -10.10 -0.01 3.16
C MET A 140 -11.49 0.02 2.51
N LYS A 141 -11.72 0.91 1.54
CA LYS A 141 -13.02 1.05 0.91
C LYS A 141 -12.90 1.41 -0.56
N ALA A 142 -13.49 0.60 -1.44
CA ALA A 142 -13.67 0.97 -2.84
C ALA A 142 -14.63 2.16 -2.99
N TYR A 143 -14.37 3.02 -3.95
CA TYR A 143 -15.21 4.17 -4.25
C TYR A 143 -15.38 4.34 -5.77
N GLN A 144 -16.58 4.16 -6.27
CA GLN A 144 -16.90 4.17 -7.70
C GLN A 144 -16.01 3.16 -8.48
N THR A 145 -15.16 3.64 -9.39
CA THR A 145 -14.21 2.83 -10.17
C THR A 145 -12.85 2.65 -9.48
N HIS A 146 -12.63 3.34 -8.35
CA HIS A 146 -11.39 3.23 -7.59
C HIS A 146 -11.44 2.01 -6.69
N ILE A 147 -10.59 1.04 -6.96
CA ILE A 147 -10.47 -0.20 -6.21
C ILE A 147 -9.10 -0.21 -5.53
N PRO A 148 -9.04 -0.09 -4.20
CA PRO A 148 -7.78 -0.18 -3.48
C PRO A 148 -7.28 -1.62 -3.44
N VAL A 149 -5.97 -1.80 -3.62
CA VAL A 149 -5.32 -3.11 -3.61
C VAL A 149 -4.08 -3.09 -2.73
N LEU A 150 -3.98 -4.03 -1.82
CA LEU A 150 -2.81 -4.27 -0.98
C LEU A 150 -2.28 -5.68 -1.25
N VAL A 151 -1.05 -5.81 -1.75
CA VAL A 151 -0.37 -7.09 -1.96
C VAL A 151 0.81 -7.20 -1.00
N VAL A 152 0.83 -8.26 -0.21
CA VAL A 152 1.84 -8.54 0.80
C VAL A 152 2.55 -9.85 0.44
N GLY A 153 3.87 -9.78 0.17
CA GLY A 153 4.68 -10.94 -0.19
C GLY A 153 4.92 -11.90 0.98
N GLY A 154 5.10 -11.36 2.18
CA GLY A 154 5.25 -12.11 3.41
C GLY A 154 3.95 -12.30 4.18
N GLU A 155 3.99 -12.05 5.48
CA GLU A 155 2.89 -12.25 6.42
C GLU A 155 2.23 -10.93 6.83
N ALA A 156 0.97 -11.02 7.25
CA ALA A 156 0.23 -9.91 7.83
C ALA A 156 -0.04 -10.15 9.32
N GLY A 157 0.05 -9.08 10.11
CA GLY A 157 -0.28 -9.11 11.53
C GLY A 157 -1.78 -9.31 11.80
N SER A 158 -2.17 -9.25 13.08
CA SER A 158 -3.56 -9.40 13.50
C SER A 158 -4.46 -8.26 13.03
N PHE A 159 -5.77 -8.53 12.92
CA PHE A 159 -6.81 -7.59 12.47
C PHE A 159 -6.61 -7.09 11.03
N LEU A 160 -6.04 -7.94 10.17
CA LEU A 160 -5.94 -7.67 8.73
C LEU A 160 -7.33 -7.36 8.15
N GLY A 161 -7.47 -6.24 7.42
CA GLY A 161 -8.72 -5.86 6.78
C GLY A 161 -9.88 -5.59 7.75
N GLU A 162 -9.59 -5.19 8.99
CA GLU A 162 -10.63 -4.81 9.96
C GLU A 162 -11.50 -3.70 9.39
N TYR A 163 -12.85 -3.87 9.41
CA TYR A 163 -13.84 -2.96 8.81
C TYR A 163 -13.64 -2.69 7.31
N GLN A 164 -13.04 -3.62 6.57
CA GLN A 164 -12.92 -3.48 5.11
C GLN A 164 -14.31 -3.36 4.46
N ALA A 165 -14.46 -2.40 3.53
CA ALA A 165 -15.70 -2.10 2.83
C ALA A 165 -15.56 -2.18 1.29
N GLY A 166 -14.44 -2.70 0.79
CA GLY A 166 -14.17 -2.88 -0.63
C GLY A 166 -12.69 -3.04 -0.93
N GLY A 167 -12.36 -3.38 -2.17
CA GLY A 167 -11.00 -3.63 -2.63
C GLY A 167 -10.47 -5.03 -2.31
N TYR A 168 -9.19 -5.22 -2.60
CA TYR A 168 -8.52 -6.51 -2.45
C TYR A 168 -7.35 -6.41 -1.49
N ILE A 169 -7.24 -7.35 -0.55
CA ILE A 169 -6.03 -7.60 0.22
C ILE A 169 -5.53 -8.99 -0.15
N ILE A 170 -4.28 -9.11 -0.59
CA ILE A 170 -3.68 -10.35 -1.10
C ILE A 170 -2.42 -10.61 -0.29
N VAL A 171 -2.41 -11.68 0.51
CA VAL A 171 -1.25 -12.08 1.31
C VAL A 171 -0.68 -13.36 0.72
N LEU A 172 0.54 -13.28 0.20
CA LEU A 172 1.16 -14.35 -0.55
C LEU A 172 1.92 -15.34 0.33
N GLY A 173 2.38 -14.94 1.52
CA GLY A 173 3.07 -15.83 2.46
C GLY A 173 4.25 -16.59 1.81
N LEU A 174 5.08 -15.91 0.99
CA LEU A 174 6.10 -16.57 0.17
C LEU A 174 7.17 -17.30 1.00
N ASN A 175 7.37 -16.88 2.23
CA ASN A 175 8.34 -17.46 3.16
C ASN A 175 7.66 -18.21 4.33
N THR A 176 6.34 -18.47 4.25
CA THR A 176 5.54 -19.11 5.29
C THR A 176 5.14 -20.50 4.82
N HIS A 177 5.52 -21.54 5.58
CA HIS A 177 5.32 -22.94 5.17
C HIS A 177 4.56 -23.80 6.18
N ASP A 178 4.47 -23.39 7.43
CA ASP A 178 3.97 -24.19 8.55
C ASP A 178 2.73 -23.62 9.23
N HIS A 179 2.27 -22.45 8.81
CA HIS A 179 1.07 -21.78 9.31
C HIS A 179 0.44 -20.86 8.25
N ALA A 180 -0.77 -20.38 8.48
CA ALA A 180 -1.40 -19.39 7.61
C ALA A 180 -0.70 -18.02 7.75
N PRO A 181 -0.47 -17.27 6.64
CA PRO A 181 0.34 -16.05 6.63
C PRO A 181 -0.41 -14.82 7.21
N VAL A 182 -1.19 -15.03 8.27
CA VAL A 182 -2.02 -13.99 8.88
C VAL A 182 -2.11 -14.16 10.40
N GLY A 183 -2.12 -13.06 11.15
CA GLY A 183 -2.36 -13.03 12.57
C GLY A 183 -3.84 -13.24 12.94
N ARG A 184 -4.21 -13.00 14.20
CA ARG A 184 -5.55 -13.24 14.72
C ARG A 184 -6.58 -12.23 14.22
N PHE A 185 -7.85 -12.64 14.17
CA PHE A 185 -9.02 -11.82 13.86
C PHE A 185 -8.97 -11.12 12.49
N PRO A 186 -8.55 -11.80 11.41
CA PRO A 186 -8.62 -11.20 10.08
C PRO A 186 -10.08 -10.89 9.72
N ALA A 187 -10.29 -9.86 8.93
CA ALA A 187 -11.60 -9.43 8.43
C ALA A 187 -12.62 -9.05 9.53
N ALA A 188 -12.19 -8.75 10.76
CA ALA A 188 -13.11 -8.36 11.81
C ALA A 188 -13.95 -7.14 11.40
N GLY A 189 -15.28 -7.24 11.45
CA GLY A 189 -16.20 -6.17 11.02
C GLY A 189 -16.23 -5.89 9.52
N MET A 190 -15.65 -6.75 8.68
CA MET A 190 -15.69 -6.64 7.23
C MET A 190 -17.13 -6.61 6.69
N HIS A 191 -17.40 -5.74 5.72
CA HIS A 191 -18.70 -5.62 5.07
C HIS A 191 -18.63 -5.38 3.56
N GLY A 192 -17.44 -5.52 2.97
CA GLY A 192 -17.21 -5.48 1.53
C GLY A 192 -15.75 -5.81 1.21
N GLY A 193 -15.45 -6.06 -0.07
CA GLY A 193 -14.12 -6.46 -0.53
C GLY A 193 -13.83 -7.95 -0.37
N LYS A 194 -12.60 -8.34 -0.67
CA LYS A 194 -12.11 -9.73 -0.54
C LYS A 194 -10.69 -9.72 0.05
N ILE A 195 -10.39 -10.70 0.90
CA ILE A 195 -9.04 -11.00 1.36
C ILE A 195 -8.64 -12.37 0.81
N PHE A 196 -7.51 -12.44 0.12
CA PHE A 196 -6.93 -13.66 -0.41
C PHE A 196 -5.68 -14.03 0.40
N LEU A 197 -5.66 -15.23 0.94
CA LEU A 197 -4.54 -15.78 1.70
C LEU A 197 -4.00 -16.99 0.94
N ARG A 198 -2.78 -16.89 0.39
CA ARG A 198 -2.12 -18.05 -0.22
C ARG A 198 -1.59 -18.94 0.90
N THR A 199 -2.17 -20.13 1.07
CA THR A 199 -1.78 -21.06 2.13
C THR A 199 -2.33 -22.45 1.88
N ASP A 200 -1.53 -23.48 2.23
CA ASP A 200 -1.96 -24.88 2.32
C ASP A 200 -2.38 -25.27 3.73
N CYS A 201 -2.17 -24.38 4.70
CA CYS A 201 -2.50 -24.60 6.10
C CYS A 201 -3.96 -24.24 6.39
N ASP A 202 -4.54 -24.94 7.37
CA ASP A 202 -5.83 -24.53 7.95
C ASP A 202 -5.67 -23.20 8.70
N MET A 203 -6.75 -22.44 8.76
CA MET A 203 -6.78 -21.21 9.54
C MET A 203 -6.62 -21.55 11.03
N PRO A 204 -5.62 -20.96 11.73
CA PRO A 204 -5.24 -21.37 13.08
C PRO A 204 -6.21 -20.90 14.17
N PHE A 205 -7.28 -20.22 13.83
CA PHE A 205 -8.25 -19.62 14.76
C PHE A 205 -9.60 -19.40 14.09
N ASP A 206 -10.61 -19.13 14.92
CA ASP A 206 -11.96 -18.86 14.45
C ASP A 206 -12.00 -17.56 13.62
N ILE A 207 -12.56 -17.66 12.43
CA ILE A 207 -12.91 -16.52 11.60
C ILE A 207 -14.14 -15.85 12.21
N PRO A 208 -14.21 -14.49 12.23
CA PRO A 208 -15.38 -13.80 12.76
C PRO A 208 -16.68 -14.30 12.12
N ALA A 209 -17.74 -14.48 12.91
CA ALA A 209 -19.00 -15.10 12.46
C ALA A 209 -19.69 -14.40 11.27
N GLN A 210 -19.36 -13.13 11.03
CA GLN A 210 -19.86 -12.35 9.89
C GLN A 210 -19.00 -12.51 8.60
N VAL A 211 -18.00 -13.40 8.62
CA VAL A 211 -17.08 -13.63 7.51
C VAL A 211 -17.21 -15.08 7.05
N LEU A 212 -17.36 -15.28 5.76
CA LEU A 212 -17.28 -16.59 5.11
C LEU A 212 -15.86 -16.83 4.62
N SER A 213 -15.41 -18.08 4.69
CA SER A 213 -14.15 -18.51 4.10
C SER A 213 -14.37 -19.68 3.17
N HIS A 214 -13.72 -19.66 2.02
CA HIS A 214 -13.73 -20.75 1.05
C HIS A 214 -12.42 -20.79 0.26
N GLU A 215 -12.20 -21.86 -0.49
CA GLU A 215 -11.08 -21.94 -1.41
C GLU A 215 -11.42 -21.15 -2.69
N ALA A 216 -10.46 -20.35 -3.19
CA ALA A 216 -10.63 -19.56 -4.39
C ALA A 216 -10.85 -20.45 -5.62
N ASP A 217 -11.89 -20.16 -6.39
CA ASP A 217 -12.08 -20.73 -7.71
C ASP A 217 -11.24 -20.02 -8.79
N ASP A 218 -11.26 -20.54 -10.02
CA ASP A 218 -10.50 -19.97 -11.14
C ASP A 218 -10.93 -18.54 -11.49
N ALA A 219 -12.20 -18.19 -11.30
CA ALA A 219 -12.70 -16.84 -11.55
C ALA A 219 -12.17 -15.85 -10.50
N GLU A 220 -12.13 -16.25 -9.25
CA GLU A 220 -11.58 -15.44 -8.15
C GLU A 220 -10.06 -15.28 -8.28
N LYS A 221 -9.34 -16.34 -8.66
CA LYS A 221 -7.91 -16.23 -8.98
C LYS A 221 -7.66 -15.27 -10.16
N ALA A 222 -8.53 -15.26 -11.17
CA ALA A 222 -8.44 -14.35 -12.30
C ALA A 222 -8.64 -12.87 -11.87
N GLU A 223 -9.46 -12.59 -10.84
CA GLU A 223 -9.63 -11.24 -10.29
C GLU A 223 -8.31 -10.67 -9.75
N ILE A 224 -7.50 -11.49 -9.07
CA ILE A 224 -6.24 -11.05 -8.44
C ILE A 224 -5.02 -11.22 -9.34
N ALA A 225 -5.11 -11.97 -10.43
CA ALA A 225 -3.98 -12.27 -11.32
C ALA A 225 -3.24 -11.02 -11.82
N PRO A 226 -3.88 -9.90 -12.21
CA PRO A 226 -3.18 -8.70 -12.63
C PRO A 226 -2.26 -8.14 -11.53
N PHE A 227 -2.72 -8.14 -10.28
CA PHE A 227 -1.98 -7.61 -9.13
C PHE A 227 -0.83 -8.53 -8.70
N VAL A 228 -1.05 -9.85 -8.76
CA VAL A 228 0.01 -10.85 -8.52
C VAL A 228 1.09 -10.77 -9.59
N ARG A 229 0.72 -10.54 -10.86
CA ARG A 229 1.68 -10.32 -11.95
C ARG A 229 2.48 -9.03 -11.77
N GLN A 230 1.83 -7.94 -11.39
CA GLN A 230 2.50 -6.68 -11.07
C GLN A 230 3.50 -6.85 -9.91
N PHE A 231 3.09 -7.54 -8.85
CA PHE A 231 3.97 -7.90 -7.73
C PHE A 231 5.17 -8.74 -8.19
N ALA A 232 4.91 -9.79 -8.96
CA ALA A 232 5.94 -10.71 -9.43
C ALA A 232 6.96 -10.00 -10.34
N GLU A 233 6.50 -9.11 -11.22
CA GLU A 233 7.37 -8.27 -12.07
C GLU A 233 8.28 -7.37 -11.23
N LYS A 234 7.71 -6.69 -10.22
CA LYS A 234 8.48 -5.76 -9.35
C LYS A 234 9.54 -6.48 -8.52
N PHE A 235 9.25 -7.69 -8.03
CA PHE A 235 10.12 -8.40 -7.09
C PHE A 235 10.82 -9.63 -7.68
N GLY A 236 10.76 -9.83 -9.00
CA GLY A 236 11.45 -10.94 -9.68
C GLY A 236 10.92 -12.32 -9.25
N LYS A 237 9.62 -12.46 -9.06
CA LYS A 237 8.97 -13.72 -8.66
C LYS A 237 8.25 -14.34 -9.88
N ASP A 238 7.87 -15.62 -9.75
CA ASP A 238 7.08 -16.33 -10.76
C ASP A 238 5.58 -16.22 -10.44
N ALA A 239 4.87 -15.38 -11.19
CA ALA A 239 3.46 -15.12 -11.00
C ALA A 239 2.59 -16.36 -11.27
N ASP A 240 2.94 -17.16 -12.28
CA ASP A 240 2.16 -18.33 -12.64
C ASP A 240 2.32 -19.44 -11.60
N ALA A 241 3.52 -19.60 -11.04
CA ALA A 241 3.74 -20.49 -9.91
C ALA A 241 2.94 -20.06 -8.67
N ILE A 242 2.93 -18.74 -8.34
CA ILE A 242 2.15 -18.21 -7.22
C ILE A 242 0.64 -18.44 -7.42
N LEU A 243 0.12 -18.18 -8.62
CA LEU A 243 -1.31 -18.33 -8.93
C LEU A 243 -1.76 -19.79 -9.03
N ALA A 244 -0.84 -20.73 -9.28
CA ALA A 244 -1.13 -22.16 -9.27
C ALA A 244 -1.42 -22.70 -7.86
N ASP A 245 -0.90 -22.04 -6.82
CA ASP A 245 -1.09 -22.46 -5.43
C ASP A 245 -2.53 -22.26 -4.93
N ARG A 246 -2.81 -22.87 -3.78
CA ARG A 246 -4.09 -22.72 -3.09
C ARG A 246 -4.23 -21.34 -2.46
N PHE A 247 -5.41 -20.72 -2.61
CA PHE A 247 -5.81 -19.51 -1.90
C PHE A 247 -7.08 -19.75 -1.10
N VAL A 248 -7.10 -19.26 0.14
CA VAL A 248 -8.31 -19.12 0.94
C VAL A 248 -8.83 -17.71 0.79
N VAL A 249 -10.12 -17.56 0.50
CA VAL A 249 -10.79 -16.26 0.34
C VAL A 249 -11.66 -15.97 1.55
N LEU A 250 -11.53 -14.76 2.10
CA LEU A 250 -12.42 -14.24 3.13
C LEU A 250 -13.33 -13.18 2.50
N VAL A 251 -14.64 -13.35 2.69
CA VAL A 251 -15.68 -12.42 2.22
C VAL A 251 -16.69 -12.16 3.32
N PRO A 252 -17.37 -10.99 3.33
CA PRO A 252 -18.43 -10.76 4.29
C PRO A 252 -19.65 -11.64 3.98
N ASP A 253 -20.26 -12.20 5.02
CA ASP A 253 -21.54 -12.91 4.91
C ASP A 253 -22.68 -11.97 4.49
N SER A 254 -22.56 -10.70 4.80
CA SER A 254 -23.56 -9.67 4.51
C SER A 254 -22.91 -8.30 4.32
N ALA A 255 -23.40 -7.53 3.36
CA ALA A 255 -23.03 -6.11 3.19
C ALA A 255 -23.50 -5.22 4.39
N ASN A 256 -24.28 -5.75 5.30
CA ASN A 256 -24.75 -5.06 6.50
C ASN A 256 -24.37 -5.83 7.78
N PRO A 257 -23.14 -5.65 8.30
CA PRO A 257 -22.65 -6.34 9.50
C PRO A 257 -23.40 -5.97 10.77
N TYR A 258 -24.17 -4.87 10.74
CA TYR A 258 -24.99 -4.39 11.87
C TYR A 258 -26.45 -4.80 11.77
N ARG A 259 -26.81 -5.64 10.78
CA ARG A 259 -28.21 -6.07 10.56
C ARG A 259 -28.88 -6.59 11.82
N SER A 260 -28.16 -7.34 12.65
CA SER A 260 -28.66 -7.88 13.91
C SER A 260 -28.90 -6.84 15.01
N MET A 261 -28.38 -5.62 14.84
CA MET A 261 -28.55 -4.51 15.78
C MET A 261 -29.80 -3.66 15.47
N TYR A 262 -30.40 -3.84 14.30
CA TYR A 262 -31.60 -3.11 13.90
C TYR A 262 -32.83 -4.01 14.02
N VAL A 263 -33.81 -3.56 14.77
CA VAL A 263 -35.15 -4.18 14.81
C VAL A 263 -35.86 -3.82 13.52
N THR A 264 -36.06 -4.81 12.65
CA THR A 264 -36.95 -4.64 11.47
C THR A 264 -38.39 -4.73 11.98
N ASN A 265 -39.11 -3.60 11.93
CA ASN A 265 -40.57 -3.58 12.13
C ASN A 265 -41.26 -4.19 10.92
#